data_4992b788149534ba96ea134cb602130f
#
_entry.id   4992b788149534ba96ea134cb602130f
#
_cell.length_a   1.000
_cell.length_b   1.000
_cell.length_c   1.000
_cell.angle_alpha   90.00
_cell.angle_beta   90.00
_cell.angle_gamma   90.00
#
_symmetry.space_group_name_H-M   'P 1'
#
loop_
_entity.id
_entity.type
_entity.pdbx_description
1 polymer ?
#
loop_
_entity_poly.entity_id
_entity_poly.type
_entity_poly.pdbx_seq_one_letter_code
_entity_poly.pdbx_strand_id
1 'polypeptide(L)'
;MEDEHVCIDSLIEHLGMLTPAIPAPGAFYGVFDGHGGTDAVCFVRKNLLKFIIEDGHFPNSMEKAIRSAFVKADHAIADSLSLDRTLLVANAGDCRAVLGKRGRAVELSKDHKPSCKSEKLRIENLGGIVFDGYLNGQLSVARAIGDWHVKGSKGSISPLTPEPEFQEVRLTEEDEFLIIGCDGLWDVMTSQCAVSMVRKELMAHNDPERCSRELVQEALRRDTCDNLTPVVVCFSADPPPQIEIPRFRVRRSISMEGLHMLKGALDSNA
;
A
#
# COMPACT_ATOMS: atom_id res chain seq x y z
N MET A 1 14.21 14.46 -3.53
CA MET A 1 13.43 13.23 -3.36
C MET A 1 13.73 12.72 -1.97
N GLU A 2 12.73 12.65 -1.12
CA GLU A 2 12.86 12.29 0.28
C GLU A 2 12.36 10.85 0.56
N ASP A 3 11.77 10.19 -0.45
CA ASP A 3 11.34 8.80 -0.35
C ASP A 3 12.51 7.81 -0.42
N GLU A 4 12.38 6.72 0.32
CA GLU A 4 13.30 5.57 0.28
C GLU A 4 12.52 4.26 0.18
N HIS A 5 13.17 3.21 -0.32
CA HIS A 5 12.58 1.89 -0.40
C HIS A 5 13.59 0.77 -0.15
N VAL A 6 13.07 -0.41 0.17
CA VAL A 6 13.83 -1.66 0.31
C VAL A 6 13.10 -2.77 -0.41
N CYS A 7 13.84 -3.55 -1.21
CA CYS A 7 13.35 -4.75 -1.88
C CYS A 7 14.36 -5.88 -1.65
N ILE A 8 13.97 -6.89 -0.88
CA ILE A 8 14.78 -8.07 -0.55
C ILE A 8 13.93 -9.31 -0.81
N ASP A 9 14.19 -9.97 -1.94
CA ASP A 9 13.42 -11.14 -2.38
C ASP A 9 13.77 -12.41 -1.59
N SER A 10 14.96 -12.46 -0.99
CA SER A 10 15.43 -13.58 -0.18
C SER A 10 16.17 -13.07 1.06
N LEU A 11 15.53 -13.20 2.22
CA LEU A 11 16.15 -12.85 3.50
C LEU A 11 17.34 -13.77 3.82
N ILE A 12 17.29 -15.05 3.44
CA ILE A 12 18.37 -16.01 3.65
C ILE A 12 19.62 -15.59 2.90
N GLU A 13 19.50 -15.18 1.65
CA GLU A 13 20.62 -14.71 0.84
C GLU A 13 21.16 -13.37 1.33
N HIS A 14 20.26 -12.45 1.70
CA HIS A 14 20.62 -11.11 2.16
C HIS A 14 21.38 -11.12 3.49
N LEU A 15 20.99 -11.99 4.43
CA LEU A 15 21.57 -12.06 5.77
C LEU A 15 22.75 -13.04 5.86
N GLY A 16 22.99 -13.80 4.81
CA GLY A 16 23.97 -14.88 4.78
C GLY A 16 23.53 -16.09 5.63
N MET A 17 24.13 -17.28 5.39
CA MET A 17 23.79 -18.53 6.11
C MET A 17 24.13 -18.52 7.62
N LEU A 18 24.44 -17.39 8.21
CA LEU A 18 25.00 -17.27 9.56
C LEU A 18 23.97 -17.04 10.67
N THR A 19 22.70 -16.92 10.34
CA THR A 19 21.66 -16.76 11.39
C THR A 19 20.76 -17.96 11.45
N PRO A 20 20.87 -18.81 12.50
CA PRO A 20 19.95 -19.96 12.71
C PRO A 20 18.50 -19.54 12.97
N ALA A 21 18.20 -18.25 12.92
CA ALA A 21 16.93 -17.69 13.32
C ALA A 21 15.89 -17.59 12.19
N ILE A 22 16.23 -17.85 10.91
CA ILE A 22 15.27 -17.80 9.81
C ILE A 22 14.90 -19.21 9.38
N PRO A 23 13.76 -19.74 9.83
CA PRO A 23 13.38 -21.14 9.57
C PRO A 23 12.85 -21.38 8.16
N ALA A 24 12.70 -20.34 7.33
CA ALA A 24 12.05 -20.45 6.03
C ALA A 24 12.49 -19.36 5.06
N PRO A 25 12.32 -19.56 3.73
CA PRO A 25 12.48 -18.50 2.76
C PRO A 25 11.48 -17.37 3.05
N GLY A 26 11.98 -16.18 3.22
CA GLY A 26 11.21 -14.96 3.45
C GLY A 26 11.71 -13.81 2.58
N ALA A 27 10.88 -12.84 2.33
CA ALA A 27 11.19 -11.62 1.61
C ALA A 27 10.87 -10.39 2.47
N PHE A 28 11.48 -9.26 2.18
CA PHE A 28 11.21 -8.00 2.85
C PHE A 28 11.13 -6.87 1.82
N TYR A 29 9.98 -6.18 1.82
CA TYR A 29 9.74 -5.03 0.95
C TYR A 29 9.23 -3.87 1.79
N GLY A 30 9.68 -2.66 1.51
CA GLY A 30 9.24 -1.47 2.21
C GLY A 30 9.36 -0.21 1.37
N VAL A 31 8.43 0.71 1.54
CA VAL A 31 8.46 2.08 1.02
C VAL A 31 8.34 3.02 2.21
N PHE A 32 9.16 4.03 2.24
CA PHE A 32 9.26 5.02 3.32
C PHE A 32 9.11 6.41 2.69
N ASP A 33 7.99 7.06 2.96
CA ASP A 33 7.71 8.42 2.53
C ASP A 33 8.31 9.40 3.53
N GLY A 34 9.12 10.32 3.06
CA GLY A 34 9.84 11.27 3.88
C GLY A 34 9.40 12.71 3.67
N HIS A 35 9.46 13.50 4.73
CA HIS A 35 9.24 14.95 4.68
C HIS A 35 10.16 15.68 5.66
N GLY A 36 10.55 16.90 5.33
CA GLY A 36 11.41 17.72 6.19
C GLY A 36 12.86 17.27 6.25
N GLY A 37 13.32 16.48 5.28
CA GLY A 37 14.69 15.96 5.16
C GLY A 37 14.76 14.44 5.03
N THR A 38 15.91 13.95 4.57
CA THR A 38 16.13 12.52 4.26
C THR A 38 16.64 11.70 5.45
N ASP A 39 17.00 12.32 6.57
CA ASP A 39 17.72 11.64 7.65
C ASP A 39 16.88 10.52 8.29
N ALA A 40 15.60 10.77 8.53
CA ALA A 40 14.70 9.81 9.15
C ALA A 40 14.48 8.58 8.23
N VAL A 41 14.12 8.79 6.96
CA VAL A 41 13.87 7.68 6.01
C VAL A 41 15.14 6.89 5.71
N CYS A 42 16.29 7.54 5.59
CA CYS A 42 17.58 6.86 5.43
C CYS A 42 17.92 6.01 6.65
N PHE A 43 17.63 6.50 7.86
CA PHE A 43 17.83 5.73 9.09
C PHE A 43 16.91 4.50 9.13
N VAL A 44 15.61 4.67 8.84
CA VAL A 44 14.63 3.59 8.81
C VAL A 44 15.04 2.53 7.79
N ARG A 45 15.29 2.93 6.55
CA ARG A 45 15.73 2.03 5.49
C ARG A 45 16.92 1.15 5.88
N LYS A 46 17.89 1.74 6.58
CA LYS A 46 19.11 1.03 6.99
C LYS A 46 18.91 0.10 8.18
N ASN A 47 18.00 0.42 9.09
CA ASN A 47 17.96 -0.20 10.41
C ASN A 47 16.74 -1.05 10.70
N LEU A 48 15.61 -0.85 10.00
CA LEU A 48 14.34 -1.49 10.35
C LEU A 48 14.44 -3.02 10.32
N LEU A 49 14.91 -3.59 9.23
CA LEU A 49 15.04 -5.04 9.11
C LEU A 49 15.93 -5.61 10.22
N LYS A 50 17.03 -4.93 10.55
CA LYS A 50 17.90 -5.31 11.65
C LYS A 50 17.17 -5.31 12.99
N PHE A 51 16.40 -4.26 13.28
CA PHE A 51 15.61 -4.18 14.52
C PHE A 51 14.56 -5.28 14.64
N ILE A 52 13.95 -5.69 13.51
CA ILE A 52 12.98 -6.79 13.48
C ILE A 52 13.69 -8.12 13.80
N ILE A 53 14.81 -8.40 13.15
CA ILE A 53 15.54 -9.66 13.28
C ILE A 53 16.19 -9.81 14.68
N GLU A 54 16.68 -8.70 15.24
CA GLU A 54 17.29 -8.68 16.57
C GLU A 54 16.26 -8.66 17.71
N ASP A 55 14.98 -8.59 17.41
CA ASP A 55 13.94 -8.62 18.44
C ASP A 55 13.76 -10.03 19.00
N GLY A 56 13.63 -10.15 20.31
CA GLY A 56 13.50 -11.45 20.99
C GLY A 56 12.21 -12.22 20.66
N HIS A 57 11.24 -11.61 19.97
CA HIS A 57 10.03 -12.28 19.50
C HIS A 57 10.17 -12.87 18.09
N PHE A 58 11.22 -12.48 17.34
CA PHE A 58 11.51 -13.03 16.03
C PHE A 58 12.15 -14.45 16.18
N PRO A 59 11.80 -15.42 15.34
CA PRO A 59 10.75 -15.43 14.30
C PRO A 59 9.38 -15.90 14.81
N ASN A 60 9.25 -16.26 16.10
CA ASN A 60 8.10 -16.98 16.67
C ASN A 60 6.83 -16.12 16.78
N SER A 61 6.97 -14.80 16.86
CA SER A 61 5.87 -13.86 16.92
C SER A 61 6.21 -12.59 16.13
N MET A 62 6.03 -12.70 14.82
CA MET A 62 6.41 -11.67 13.87
C MET A 62 5.76 -10.30 14.16
N GLU A 63 4.47 -10.29 14.47
CA GLU A 63 3.75 -9.06 14.81
C GLU A 63 4.38 -8.34 16.01
N LYS A 64 4.75 -9.07 17.06
CA LYS A 64 5.39 -8.46 18.24
C LYS A 64 6.78 -7.91 17.91
N ALA A 65 7.56 -8.64 17.11
CA ALA A 65 8.87 -8.19 16.66
C ALA A 65 8.77 -6.90 15.84
N ILE A 66 7.80 -6.84 14.92
CA ILE A 66 7.54 -5.65 14.10
C ILE A 66 7.09 -4.47 14.98
N ARG A 67 6.12 -4.65 15.89
CA ARG A 67 5.70 -3.59 16.81
C ARG A 67 6.86 -3.05 17.63
N SER A 68 7.68 -3.95 18.18
CA SER A 68 8.86 -3.57 18.94
C SER A 68 9.86 -2.80 18.07
N ALA A 69 10.09 -3.21 16.83
CA ALA A 69 10.96 -2.54 15.89
C ALA A 69 10.45 -1.13 15.54
N PHE A 70 9.13 -0.97 15.32
CA PHE A 70 8.51 0.33 15.12
C PHE A 70 8.68 1.25 16.33
N VAL A 71 8.48 0.73 17.53
CA VAL A 71 8.68 1.48 18.79
C VAL A 71 10.15 1.83 18.98
N LYS A 72 11.06 0.87 18.76
CA LYS A 72 12.51 1.06 18.92
C LYS A 72 13.06 2.12 17.99
N ALA A 73 12.62 2.11 16.83
CA ALA A 73 13.13 3.00 15.81
C ALA A 73 12.17 4.18 15.55
N ASP A 74 10.97 4.21 16.21
CA ASP A 74 9.88 5.16 15.93
C ASP A 74 9.59 5.15 14.41
N HIS A 75 9.29 3.93 13.87
CA HIS A 75 9.55 3.65 12.48
C HIS A 75 8.72 2.53 11.85
N ALA A 76 8.40 2.59 10.74
CA ALA A 76 8.51 1.94 9.48
C ALA A 76 7.40 0.97 9.05
N ILE A 77 7.56 0.44 7.91
CA ILE A 77 6.65 -0.50 7.25
C ILE A 77 7.37 -1.83 7.11
N ALA A 78 6.71 -2.92 7.47
CA ALA A 78 7.26 -4.24 7.29
C ALA A 78 6.22 -5.22 6.76
N ASP A 79 6.59 -5.92 5.71
CA ASP A 79 5.86 -7.08 5.20
C ASP A 79 6.61 -8.35 5.55
N SER A 80 5.93 -9.34 6.09
CA SER A 80 6.53 -10.64 6.32
C SER A 80 5.73 -11.74 5.65
N LEU A 81 6.41 -12.56 4.88
CA LEU A 81 5.86 -13.79 4.31
C LEU A 81 6.10 -14.95 5.25
N SER A 82 5.04 -15.63 5.69
CA SER A 82 5.14 -16.87 6.42
C SER A 82 5.17 -18.07 5.46
N LEU A 83 5.53 -19.26 5.99
CA LEU A 83 5.48 -20.53 5.26
C LEU A 83 4.11 -20.84 4.63
N ASP A 84 3.04 -20.25 5.17
CA ASP A 84 1.66 -20.43 4.70
C ASP A 84 1.24 -19.43 3.61
N ARG A 85 2.19 -18.74 2.95
CA ARG A 85 1.89 -17.65 2.00
C ARG A 85 0.99 -16.58 2.64
N THR A 86 1.29 -16.18 3.84
CA THR A 86 0.59 -15.10 4.53
C THR A 86 1.35 -13.79 4.33
N LEU A 87 0.63 -12.75 3.91
CA LEU A 87 1.11 -11.38 3.79
C LEU A 87 0.64 -10.61 5.02
N LEU A 88 1.58 -10.06 5.78
CA LEU A 88 1.30 -9.13 6.88
C LEU A 88 1.73 -7.72 6.45
N VAL A 89 0.78 -6.81 6.36
CA VAL A 89 0.99 -5.40 6.01
C VAL A 89 0.86 -4.54 7.26
N ALA A 90 1.86 -3.70 7.52
CA ALA A 90 1.86 -2.70 8.57
C ALA A 90 1.96 -1.31 7.95
N ASN A 91 1.05 -0.39 8.29
CA ASN A 91 1.02 0.97 7.75
C ASN A 91 0.90 2.03 8.85
N ALA A 92 1.70 3.10 8.76
CA ALA A 92 1.63 4.28 9.60
C ALA A 92 1.89 5.53 8.75
N GLY A 93 0.84 6.18 8.30
CA GLY A 93 0.87 7.31 7.36
C GLY A 93 -0.09 7.08 6.19
N ASP A 94 0.13 7.76 5.10
CA ASP A 94 -0.72 7.75 3.91
C ASP A 94 -0.09 7.08 2.67
N CYS A 95 1.02 6.37 2.85
CA CYS A 95 1.40 5.31 1.92
C CYS A 95 0.30 4.24 1.86
N ARG A 96 0.15 3.58 0.73
CA ARG A 96 -0.89 2.56 0.56
C ARG A 96 -0.33 1.30 -0.10
N ALA A 97 -0.78 0.14 0.41
CA ALA A 97 -0.56 -1.18 -0.16
C ALA A 97 -1.85 -1.70 -0.80
N VAL A 98 -1.76 -2.13 -2.05
CA VAL A 98 -2.91 -2.59 -2.85
C VAL A 98 -2.60 -3.94 -3.48
N LEU A 99 -3.41 -4.94 -3.18
CA LEU A 99 -3.33 -6.27 -3.76
C LEU A 99 -4.09 -6.32 -5.10
N GLY A 100 -3.45 -6.81 -6.14
CA GLY A 100 -4.07 -7.17 -7.40
C GLY A 100 -4.59 -8.61 -7.33
N LYS A 101 -5.94 -8.75 -7.27
CA LYS A 101 -6.61 -10.05 -7.20
C LYS A 101 -7.55 -10.24 -8.38
N ARG A 102 -7.16 -11.10 -9.34
CA ARG A 102 -7.93 -11.31 -10.60
C ARG A 102 -8.32 -9.99 -11.27
N GLY A 103 -7.36 -9.05 -11.37
CA GLY A 103 -7.58 -7.74 -11.97
C GLY A 103 -8.43 -6.77 -11.13
N ARG A 104 -8.80 -7.12 -9.90
CA ARG A 104 -9.48 -6.22 -8.95
C ARG A 104 -8.47 -5.71 -7.93
N ALA A 105 -8.64 -4.46 -7.54
CA ALA A 105 -7.87 -3.87 -6.46
C ALA A 105 -8.49 -4.21 -5.10
N VAL A 106 -7.66 -4.68 -4.17
CA VAL A 106 -8.00 -4.88 -2.76
C VAL A 106 -7.01 -4.05 -1.94
N GLU A 107 -7.48 -3.00 -1.30
CA GLU A 107 -6.65 -2.17 -0.44
C GLU A 107 -6.31 -2.92 0.85
N LEU A 108 -5.03 -3.09 1.14
CA LEU A 108 -4.52 -3.79 2.32
C LEU A 108 -4.09 -2.82 3.43
N SER A 109 -4.07 -1.54 3.16
CA SER A 109 -3.88 -0.49 4.16
C SER A 109 -4.86 0.65 3.93
N LYS A 110 -5.06 1.46 4.95
CA LYS A 110 -5.85 2.70 4.88
C LYS A 110 -4.94 3.88 5.09
N ASP A 111 -5.14 4.91 4.30
CA ASP A 111 -4.42 6.16 4.48
C ASP A 111 -4.81 6.81 5.81
N HIS A 112 -3.84 7.15 6.63
CA HIS A 112 -4.07 7.80 7.90
C HIS A 112 -4.09 9.33 7.73
N LYS A 113 -5.06 9.83 6.94
CA LYS A 113 -5.31 11.28 6.79
C LYS A 113 -6.11 11.80 8.00
N PRO A 114 -5.82 12.99 8.53
CA PRO A 114 -6.56 13.55 9.68
C PRO A 114 -8.06 13.71 9.42
N SER A 115 -8.46 13.85 8.16
CA SER A 115 -9.87 13.92 7.73
C SER A 115 -10.61 12.59 7.82
N CYS A 116 -9.91 11.44 7.89
CA CYS A 116 -10.51 10.14 8.07
C CYS A 116 -11.23 10.06 9.42
N LYS A 117 -12.48 9.58 9.41
CA LYS A 117 -13.34 9.60 10.60
C LYS A 117 -12.73 8.96 11.85
N SER A 118 -12.07 7.81 11.69
CA SER A 118 -11.41 7.09 12.81
C SER A 118 -10.24 7.90 13.38
N GLU A 119 -9.38 8.41 12.50
CA GLU A 119 -8.22 9.21 12.90
C GLU A 119 -8.64 10.54 13.50
N LYS A 120 -9.62 11.22 12.92
CA LYS A 120 -10.18 12.46 13.46
C LYS A 120 -10.68 12.28 14.89
N LEU A 121 -11.47 11.23 15.14
CA LEU A 121 -11.97 10.93 16.50
C LEU A 121 -10.81 10.65 17.48
N ARG A 122 -9.80 9.89 17.03
CA ARG A 122 -8.60 9.61 17.84
C ARG A 122 -7.85 10.90 18.19
N ILE A 123 -7.61 11.76 17.21
CA ILE A 123 -6.92 13.04 17.35
C ILE A 123 -7.66 13.94 18.36
N GLU A 124 -8.97 14.12 18.16
CA GLU A 124 -9.79 14.99 18.99
C GLU A 124 -9.88 14.48 20.44
N ASN A 125 -9.99 13.15 20.64
CA ASN A 125 -9.98 12.53 21.97
C ASN A 125 -8.64 12.72 22.71
N LEU A 126 -7.56 12.94 22.00
CA LEU A 126 -6.23 13.20 22.55
C LEU A 126 -5.90 14.70 22.63
N GLY A 127 -6.90 15.57 22.45
CA GLY A 127 -6.77 17.03 22.56
C GLY A 127 -6.16 17.71 21.35
N GLY A 128 -5.96 17.00 20.21
CA GLY A 128 -5.58 17.60 18.94
C GLY A 128 -6.77 18.21 18.21
N ILE A 129 -6.49 19.00 17.20
CA ILE A 129 -7.50 19.65 16.36
C ILE A 129 -7.29 19.22 14.91
N VAL A 130 -8.37 18.88 14.20
CA VAL A 130 -8.34 18.71 12.75
C VAL A 130 -8.96 19.95 12.11
N PHE A 131 -8.10 20.70 11.40
CA PHE A 131 -8.51 21.93 10.73
C PHE A 131 -8.10 21.84 9.25
N ASP A 132 -9.05 22.05 8.36
CA ASP A 132 -8.87 22.00 6.89
C ASP A 132 -8.18 20.70 6.39
N GLY A 133 -8.46 19.57 7.04
CA GLY A 133 -7.85 18.28 6.70
C GLY A 133 -6.48 18.02 7.33
N TYR A 134 -5.92 18.99 8.06
CA TYR A 134 -4.59 18.92 8.70
C TYR A 134 -4.69 18.72 10.21
N LEU A 135 -3.78 17.93 10.76
CA LEU A 135 -3.58 17.81 12.19
C LEU A 135 -2.95 19.11 12.71
N ASN A 136 -3.65 19.76 13.65
CA ASN A 136 -3.30 21.07 14.22
C ASN A 136 -3.06 22.17 13.14
N GLY A 137 -3.63 22.01 11.94
CA GLY A 137 -3.42 22.92 10.82
C GLY A 137 -2.01 22.85 10.20
N GLN A 138 -1.21 21.79 10.48
CA GLN A 138 0.18 21.70 10.07
C GLN A 138 0.50 20.43 9.27
N LEU A 139 0.05 19.25 9.73
CA LEU A 139 0.39 17.98 9.10
C LEU A 139 -0.79 17.39 8.33
N SER A 140 -0.53 16.95 7.10
CA SER A 140 -1.48 16.23 6.24
C SER A 140 -1.77 14.80 6.71
N VAL A 141 -0.94 14.25 7.60
CA VAL A 141 -1.04 12.89 8.10
C VAL A 141 -1.45 12.83 9.59
N ALA A 142 -2.16 11.76 9.95
CA ALA A 142 -2.59 11.49 11.33
C ALA A 142 -1.62 10.57 12.09
N ARG A 143 -0.77 9.85 11.36
CA ARG A 143 0.28 8.99 11.89
C ARG A 143 1.57 9.23 11.14
N ALA A 144 2.68 9.33 11.86
CA ALA A 144 3.99 9.52 11.28
C ALA A 144 5.10 9.09 12.25
N ILE A 145 6.23 8.77 11.68
CA ILE A 145 7.49 8.57 12.36
C ILE A 145 8.18 9.93 12.49
N GLY A 146 8.85 10.22 13.58
CA GLY A 146 9.48 11.52 13.79
C GLY A 146 8.50 12.59 14.23
N ASP A 147 8.58 13.79 13.70
CA ASP A 147 7.76 14.97 14.00
C ASP A 147 7.62 15.27 15.50
N TRP A 148 8.72 15.16 16.22
CA TRP A 148 8.74 15.37 17.68
C TRP A 148 8.31 16.77 18.11
N HIS A 149 8.41 17.74 17.21
CA HIS A 149 7.90 19.10 17.45
C HIS A 149 6.36 19.13 17.55
N VAL A 150 5.66 18.17 16.92
CA VAL A 150 4.20 18.00 17.03
C VAL A 150 3.83 16.99 18.11
N LYS A 151 4.61 15.93 18.28
CA LYS A 151 4.41 14.89 19.29
C LYS A 151 4.65 15.40 20.72
N GLY A 152 5.51 16.40 20.90
CA GLY A 152 5.89 16.91 22.20
C GLY A 152 7.00 16.10 22.88
N SER A 153 6.97 16.00 24.21
CA SER A 153 8.01 15.30 24.97
C SER A 153 7.94 13.79 24.78
N LYS A 154 9.11 13.11 24.77
CA LYS A 154 9.18 11.65 24.67
C LYS A 154 8.38 10.98 25.78
N GLY A 155 7.46 10.09 25.38
CA GLY A 155 6.56 9.38 26.32
C GLY A 155 5.26 10.12 26.64
N SER A 156 5.03 11.32 26.09
CA SER A 156 3.72 11.98 26.20
C SER A 156 2.70 11.31 25.27
N ILE A 157 1.43 11.31 25.68
CA ILE A 157 0.32 10.95 24.81
C ILE A 157 0.17 12.08 23.80
N SER A 158 0.22 11.73 22.52
CA SER A 158 0.16 12.70 21.42
C SER A 158 -0.93 12.36 20.41
N PRO A 159 -1.62 13.38 19.84
CA PRO A 159 -2.52 13.18 18.69
C PRO A 159 -1.83 12.58 17.46
N LEU A 160 -0.53 12.84 17.28
CA LEU A 160 0.29 12.20 16.26
C LEU A 160 0.94 10.93 16.83
N THR A 161 0.70 9.79 16.23
CA THR A 161 1.23 8.49 16.69
C THR A 161 2.02 7.79 15.59
N PRO A 162 3.11 7.07 15.93
CA PRO A 162 3.79 6.19 14.99
C PRO A 162 3.18 4.77 14.95
N GLU A 163 2.12 4.51 15.74
CA GLU A 163 1.57 3.17 15.86
C GLU A 163 0.93 2.71 14.53
N PRO A 164 1.41 1.58 13.94
CA PRO A 164 0.86 1.10 12.68
C PRO A 164 -0.48 0.40 12.85
N GLU A 165 -1.30 0.43 11.80
CA GLU A 165 -2.38 -0.54 11.61
C GLU A 165 -1.84 -1.79 10.90
N PHE A 166 -2.38 -2.95 11.24
CA PHE A 166 -1.99 -4.23 10.66
C PHE A 166 -3.14 -4.82 9.86
N GLN A 167 -2.79 -5.41 8.73
CA GLN A 167 -3.67 -6.25 7.92
C GLN A 167 -2.94 -7.54 7.57
N GLU A 168 -3.51 -8.67 7.97
CA GLU A 168 -3.02 -9.99 7.59
C GLU A 168 -3.91 -10.58 6.50
N VAL A 169 -3.30 -11.11 5.45
CA VAL A 169 -3.98 -11.73 4.31
C VAL A 169 -3.31 -13.04 3.95
N ARG A 170 -4.06 -14.12 3.93
CA ARG A 170 -3.59 -15.38 3.37
C ARG A 170 -3.67 -15.33 1.85
N LEU A 171 -2.52 -15.40 1.19
CA LEU A 171 -2.43 -15.37 -0.26
C LEU A 171 -2.99 -16.66 -0.88
N THR A 172 -3.68 -16.48 -1.99
CA THR A 172 -4.27 -17.56 -2.81
C THR A 172 -3.72 -17.49 -4.23
N GLU A 173 -4.05 -18.46 -5.07
CA GLU A 173 -3.68 -18.45 -6.49
C GLU A 173 -4.38 -17.33 -7.29
N GLU A 174 -5.36 -16.66 -6.69
CA GLU A 174 -6.04 -15.51 -7.30
C GLU A 174 -5.29 -14.21 -7.08
N ASP A 175 -4.35 -14.18 -6.12
CA ASP A 175 -3.57 -13.00 -5.76
C ASP A 175 -2.35 -12.92 -6.67
N GLU A 176 -2.34 -11.90 -7.53
CA GLU A 176 -1.42 -11.81 -8.67
C GLU A 176 -0.15 -11.03 -8.30
N PHE A 177 -0.32 -9.86 -7.66
CA PHE A 177 0.77 -8.96 -7.28
C PHE A 177 0.33 -7.98 -6.19
N LEU A 178 1.31 -7.32 -5.57
CA LEU A 178 1.14 -6.22 -4.63
C LEU A 178 1.72 -4.94 -5.23
N ILE A 179 1.04 -3.81 -5.03
CA ILE A 179 1.55 -2.48 -5.31
C ILE A 179 1.65 -1.75 -3.97
N ILE A 180 2.83 -1.19 -3.65
CA ILE A 180 3.03 -0.30 -2.51
C ILE A 180 3.47 1.04 -3.08
N GLY A 181 2.94 2.15 -2.58
CA GLY A 181 3.32 3.49 -3.04
C GLY A 181 3.03 4.58 -2.02
N CYS A 182 3.73 5.71 -2.15
CA CYS A 182 3.47 6.93 -1.40
C CYS A 182 2.25 7.69 -1.94
N ASP A 183 1.85 8.76 -1.27
CA ASP A 183 0.69 9.56 -1.62
C ASP A 183 0.83 10.27 -2.98
N GLY A 184 2.04 10.62 -3.42
CA GLY A 184 2.29 11.16 -4.76
C GLY A 184 1.75 10.29 -5.90
N LEU A 185 1.64 8.97 -5.68
CA LEU A 185 0.97 8.06 -6.59
C LEU A 185 -0.56 8.05 -6.36
N TRP A 186 -0.98 7.92 -5.10
CA TRP A 186 -2.37 7.62 -4.76
C TRP A 186 -3.29 8.85 -4.79
N ASP A 187 -2.75 10.05 -4.68
CA ASP A 187 -3.53 11.29 -4.81
C ASP A 187 -3.96 11.56 -6.26
N VAL A 188 -3.22 11.04 -7.24
CA VAL A 188 -3.55 11.21 -8.67
C VAL A 188 -4.07 9.95 -9.35
N MET A 189 -4.02 8.78 -8.67
CA MET A 189 -4.41 7.50 -9.27
C MET A 189 -5.22 6.65 -8.29
N THR A 190 -6.37 6.14 -8.76
CA THR A 190 -7.16 5.18 -7.98
C THR A 190 -6.46 3.83 -7.91
N SER A 191 -6.65 3.09 -6.81
CA SER A 191 -6.12 1.74 -6.62
C SER A 191 -6.48 0.81 -7.77
N GLN A 192 -7.72 0.89 -8.29
CA GLN A 192 -8.16 0.08 -9.42
C GLN A 192 -7.48 0.47 -10.74
N CYS A 193 -7.20 1.74 -10.96
CA CYS A 193 -6.45 2.19 -12.13
C CYS A 193 -5.03 1.63 -12.12
N ALA A 194 -4.33 1.74 -10.99
CA ALA A 194 -2.98 1.20 -10.81
C ALA A 194 -2.94 -0.32 -11.05
N VAL A 195 -3.86 -1.07 -10.43
CA VAL A 195 -3.97 -2.53 -10.62
C VAL A 195 -4.23 -2.89 -12.09
N SER A 196 -5.10 -2.15 -12.76
CA SER A 196 -5.42 -2.42 -14.18
C SER A 196 -4.20 -2.16 -15.10
N MET A 197 -3.42 -1.13 -14.80
CA MET A 197 -2.18 -0.81 -15.54
C MET A 197 -1.12 -1.87 -15.30
N VAL A 198 -0.78 -2.16 -14.04
CA VAL A 198 0.23 -3.16 -13.68
C VAL A 198 -0.12 -4.52 -14.28
N ARG A 199 -1.37 -4.94 -14.14
CA ARG A 199 -1.80 -6.21 -14.71
C ARG A 199 -1.64 -6.26 -16.23
N LYS A 200 -2.00 -5.19 -16.95
CA LYS A 200 -1.83 -5.08 -18.40
C LYS A 200 -0.35 -5.18 -18.80
N GLU A 201 0.54 -4.49 -18.09
CA GLU A 201 1.97 -4.51 -18.35
C GLU A 201 2.59 -5.88 -18.05
N LEU A 202 2.21 -6.53 -16.93
CA LEU A 202 2.65 -7.88 -16.59
C LEU A 202 2.19 -8.91 -17.63
N MET A 203 0.95 -8.83 -18.11
CA MET A 203 0.47 -9.71 -19.19
C MET A 203 1.21 -9.52 -20.50
N ALA A 204 1.73 -8.33 -20.78
CA ALA A 204 2.42 -8.01 -22.01
C ALA A 204 3.94 -8.31 -21.95
N HIS A 205 4.57 -8.06 -20.82
CA HIS A 205 6.02 -8.02 -20.69
C HIS A 205 6.56 -8.86 -19.53
N ASN A 206 5.75 -9.22 -18.55
CA ASN A 206 6.13 -9.94 -17.32
C ASN A 206 7.34 -9.31 -16.62
N ASP A 207 7.33 -7.98 -16.49
CA ASP A 207 8.43 -7.20 -15.94
C ASP A 207 7.89 -6.24 -14.86
N PRO A 208 8.06 -6.57 -13.56
CA PRO A 208 7.57 -5.73 -12.46
C PRO A 208 8.30 -4.39 -12.34
N GLU A 209 9.59 -4.33 -12.70
CA GLU A 209 10.33 -3.06 -12.71
C GLU A 209 9.76 -2.10 -13.75
N ARG A 210 9.41 -2.62 -14.92
CA ARG A 210 8.73 -1.85 -15.96
C ARG A 210 7.37 -1.36 -15.47
N CYS A 211 6.62 -2.20 -14.74
CA CYS A 211 5.34 -1.79 -14.15
C CYS A 211 5.49 -0.58 -13.22
N SER A 212 6.50 -0.60 -12.35
CA SER A 212 6.79 0.52 -11.46
C SER A 212 7.12 1.79 -12.25
N ARG A 213 7.93 1.70 -13.30
CA ARG A 213 8.24 2.84 -14.20
C ARG A 213 7.00 3.40 -14.89
N GLU A 214 6.10 2.53 -15.38
CA GLU A 214 4.87 2.98 -16.04
C GLU A 214 3.91 3.67 -15.05
N LEU A 215 3.85 3.21 -13.80
CA LEU A 215 3.08 3.90 -12.74
C LEU A 215 3.63 5.31 -12.49
N VAL A 216 4.94 5.48 -12.39
CA VAL A 216 5.58 6.80 -12.25
C VAL A 216 5.24 7.70 -13.44
N GLN A 217 5.39 7.19 -14.67
CA GLN A 217 5.10 7.97 -15.87
C GLN A 217 3.63 8.40 -15.94
N GLU A 218 2.71 7.54 -15.54
CA GLU A 218 1.30 7.87 -15.53
C GLU A 218 0.95 8.90 -14.44
N ALA A 219 1.55 8.79 -13.25
CA ALA A 219 1.38 9.79 -12.20
C ALA A 219 1.90 11.17 -12.63
N LEU A 220 3.05 11.20 -13.31
CA LEU A 220 3.59 12.44 -13.90
C LEU A 220 2.66 13.03 -14.98
N ARG A 221 2.03 12.18 -15.84
CA ARG A 221 1.04 12.64 -16.83
C ARG A 221 -0.23 13.20 -16.19
N ARG A 222 -0.48 12.87 -14.93
CA ARG A 222 -1.61 13.38 -14.13
C ARG A 222 -1.23 14.57 -13.25
N ASP A 223 -0.10 15.20 -13.55
CA ASP A 223 0.39 16.41 -12.91
C ASP A 223 0.60 16.26 -11.39
N THR A 224 1.08 15.08 -10.93
CA THR A 224 1.54 14.97 -9.54
C THR A 224 2.70 15.93 -9.29
N CYS A 225 2.69 16.57 -8.14
CA CYS A 225 3.73 17.51 -7.70
C CYS A 225 4.59 16.95 -6.57
N ASP A 226 4.39 15.69 -6.21
CA ASP A 226 5.06 15.04 -5.08
C ASP A 226 6.07 13.98 -5.52
N ASN A 227 6.85 13.48 -4.56
CA ASN A 227 7.76 12.37 -4.75
C ASN A 227 6.97 11.11 -5.16
N LEU A 228 7.59 10.26 -5.97
CA LEU A 228 6.95 9.07 -6.53
C LEU A 228 7.81 7.83 -6.27
N THR A 229 7.28 6.92 -5.47
CA THR A 229 7.98 5.67 -5.12
C THR A 229 7.02 4.48 -5.17
N PRO A 230 6.64 3.97 -6.36
CA PRO A 230 5.89 2.73 -6.47
C PRO A 230 6.80 1.50 -6.45
N VAL A 231 6.40 0.48 -5.70
CA VAL A 231 6.99 -0.86 -5.69
C VAL A 231 5.94 -1.86 -6.17
N VAL A 232 6.32 -2.74 -7.08
CA VAL A 232 5.47 -3.84 -7.59
C VAL A 232 6.12 -5.17 -7.26
N VAL A 233 5.39 -6.03 -6.54
CA VAL A 233 5.84 -7.37 -6.13
C VAL A 233 4.92 -8.41 -6.76
N CYS A 234 5.45 -9.29 -7.60
CA CYS A 234 4.70 -10.38 -8.20
C CYS A 234 4.76 -11.63 -7.33
N PHE A 235 3.63 -12.32 -7.15
CA PHE A 235 3.56 -13.56 -6.36
C PHE A 235 3.79 -14.82 -7.18
N SER A 236 3.93 -14.69 -8.50
CA SER A 236 4.29 -15.77 -9.44
C SER A 236 5.36 -15.27 -10.40
N ALA A 237 6.20 -16.20 -10.87
CA ALA A 237 7.12 -15.95 -11.97
C ALA A 237 6.41 -15.87 -13.33
N ASP A 238 5.20 -16.44 -13.43
CA ASP A 238 4.39 -16.42 -14.63
C ASP A 238 3.51 -15.14 -14.67
N PRO A 239 3.23 -14.61 -15.87
CA PRO A 239 2.35 -13.47 -16.02
C PRO A 239 0.91 -13.79 -15.56
N PRO A 240 0.13 -12.79 -15.11
CA PRO A 240 -1.26 -12.99 -14.72
C PRO A 240 -2.08 -13.65 -15.83
N PRO A 241 -2.94 -14.65 -15.49
CA PRO A 241 -3.72 -15.37 -16.47
C PRO A 241 -4.75 -14.47 -17.17
N GLN A 242 -5.09 -14.79 -18.41
CA GLN A 242 -6.19 -14.09 -19.09
C GLN A 242 -7.52 -14.39 -18.37
N ILE A 243 -8.24 -13.34 -18.01
CA ILE A 243 -9.57 -13.48 -17.43
C ILE A 243 -10.53 -13.72 -18.58
N GLU A 244 -11.02 -14.95 -18.71
CA GLU A 244 -12.14 -15.23 -19.58
C GLU A 244 -13.39 -14.54 -19.04
N ILE A 245 -13.73 -13.37 -19.60
CA ILE A 245 -15.02 -12.76 -19.33
C ILE A 245 -16.05 -13.64 -20.05
N PRO A 246 -16.94 -14.32 -19.31
CA PRO A 246 -18.02 -15.05 -19.95
C PRO A 246 -18.76 -14.05 -20.85
N ARG A 247 -18.71 -14.26 -22.16
CA ARG A 247 -19.51 -13.46 -23.09
C ARG A 247 -20.97 -13.85 -22.87
N PHE A 248 -21.58 -13.29 -21.83
CA PHE A 248 -23.03 -13.29 -21.75
C PHE A 248 -23.50 -12.54 -22.98
N ARG A 249 -23.91 -13.27 -24.00
CA ARG A 249 -24.76 -12.72 -25.04
C ARG A 249 -26.04 -12.24 -24.35
N VAL A 250 -26.02 -10.97 -23.90
CA VAL A 250 -27.25 -10.28 -23.60
C VAL A 250 -28.01 -10.26 -24.91
N ARG A 251 -28.88 -11.24 -25.09
CA ARG A 251 -29.93 -11.14 -26.12
C ARG A 251 -30.76 -9.92 -25.70
N ARG A 252 -30.41 -8.77 -26.24
CA ARG A 252 -31.32 -7.62 -26.25
C ARG A 252 -32.50 -8.01 -27.13
N SER A 253 -33.44 -8.80 -26.58
CA SER A 253 -34.75 -8.96 -27.17
C SER A 253 -35.55 -7.72 -26.78
N ILE A 254 -35.69 -6.80 -27.72
CA ILE A 254 -36.70 -5.77 -27.59
C ILE A 254 -38.03 -6.54 -27.68
N SER A 255 -38.88 -6.43 -26.66
CA SER A 255 -40.23 -7.02 -26.73
C SER A 255 -40.99 -6.42 -27.92
N MET A 256 -41.93 -7.17 -28.50
CA MET A 256 -42.78 -6.66 -29.59
C MET A 256 -43.47 -5.36 -29.18
N GLU A 257 -43.87 -5.22 -27.91
CA GLU A 257 -44.46 -3.98 -27.38
C GLU A 257 -43.46 -2.83 -27.37
N GLY A 258 -42.18 -3.07 -26.98
CA GLY A 258 -41.11 -2.06 -27.03
C GLY A 258 -40.82 -1.61 -28.47
N LEU A 259 -40.91 -2.53 -29.44
CA LEU A 259 -40.75 -2.20 -30.86
C LEU A 259 -41.94 -1.36 -31.39
N HIS A 260 -43.15 -1.66 -30.93
CA HIS A 260 -44.36 -0.87 -31.27
C HIS A 260 -44.30 0.54 -30.68
N MET A 261 -43.86 0.67 -29.43
CA MET A 261 -43.69 1.99 -28.79
C MET A 261 -42.63 2.84 -29.50
N LEU A 262 -41.50 2.23 -29.92
CA LEU A 262 -40.46 2.92 -30.68
C LEU A 262 -40.92 3.35 -32.07
N LYS A 263 -41.67 2.52 -32.76
CA LYS A 263 -42.30 2.90 -34.04
C LYS A 263 -43.28 4.04 -33.88
N GLY A 264 -44.18 3.98 -32.89
CA GLY A 264 -45.14 5.05 -32.62
C GLY A 264 -44.47 6.39 -32.28
N ALA A 265 -43.31 6.38 -31.59
CA ALA A 265 -42.56 7.58 -31.29
C ALA A 265 -41.79 8.16 -32.49
N LEU A 266 -41.43 7.33 -33.47
CA LEU A 266 -40.78 7.77 -34.72
C LEU A 266 -41.82 8.32 -35.72
N ASP A 267 -43.00 7.73 -35.79
CA ASP A 267 -44.07 8.17 -36.68
C ASP A 267 -44.76 9.46 -36.18
N SER A 268 -44.64 9.83 -34.91
CA SER A 268 -45.18 11.07 -34.35
C SER A 268 -44.23 12.29 -34.46
N ASN A 269 -43.04 12.12 -35.01
CA ASN A 269 -42.05 13.20 -35.27
C ASN A 269 -41.73 13.38 -36.77
N ALA A 270 -42.56 12.86 -37.67
CA ALA A 270 -42.46 13.03 -39.14
C ALA A 270 -43.49 14.03 -39.69
#